data_1becf7ec6f0ce0696d5a545ee4f9eebe
#
_entry.id   1becf7ec6f0ce0696d5a545ee4f9eebe
#
_cell.length_a   1.000
_cell.length_b   1.000
_cell.length_c   1.000
_cell.angle_alpha   90.00
_cell.angle_beta   90.00
_cell.angle_gamma   90.00
#
_symmetry.space_group_name_H-M   'P 1'
#
loop_
_entity.id
_entity.type
_entity.pdbx_description
1 polymer ?
#
loop_
_entity_poly.entity_id
_entity_poly.type
_entity_poly.pdbx_seq_one_letter_code
_entity_poly.pdbx_strand_id
1 'polypeptide(L)'
;IERLLAPLKGRPPEHEISFLGQLYNGDAYNFYDQISYLPAHLKGRLDAVITAQKQIFGMDLIGDKDVISDEIQKELHQFVKFDLTGRFKLDEDRILLDMLRRKVSGVERAEVLEQLAAYFSVDLYTRPGSKTPKGVRNLGYADYVSEMPKIFALSKINLNLTLRTIRSGIPLRALDIMGAGGFLLSNYQEELAEYFVEGEEVVLAYTRDDLLQKCAYYLEHEEERVEIARRGQAKVWQDFDYRKVLNRILMESVGGKAK
;
A
#
# COMPACT_ATOMS: atom_id res chain seq x y z
N ILE A 1 12.71 17.04 7.51
CA ILE A 1 13.19 16.17 6.40
C ILE A 1 14.48 16.72 5.80
N GLU A 2 14.53 17.98 5.33
CA GLU A 2 15.72 18.57 4.67
C GLU A 2 17.02 18.38 5.46
N ARG A 3 17.03 18.67 6.77
CA ARG A 3 18.20 18.48 7.63
C ARG A 3 18.65 17.01 7.73
N LEU A 4 17.70 16.08 7.64
CA LEU A 4 17.95 14.65 7.71
C LEU A 4 18.56 14.13 6.40
N LEU A 5 18.12 14.66 5.27
CA LEU A 5 18.52 14.22 3.94
C LEU A 5 19.73 14.98 3.39
N ALA A 6 20.04 16.15 3.92
CA ALA A 6 21.20 16.96 3.47
C ALA A 6 22.53 16.18 3.40
N PRO A 7 22.87 15.32 4.39
CA PRO A 7 24.10 14.51 4.36
C PRO A 7 24.11 13.42 3.28
N LEU A 8 22.95 13.12 2.67
CA LEU A 8 22.80 12.07 1.68
C LEU A 8 22.92 12.56 0.24
N LYS A 9 22.96 13.88 0.04
CA LYS A 9 23.10 14.47 -1.30
C LYS A 9 24.36 13.97 -2.01
N GLY A 10 24.17 13.41 -3.22
CA GLY A 10 25.27 12.88 -4.02
C GLY A 10 25.75 11.47 -3.62
N ARG A 11 25.15 10.85 -2.60
CA ARG A 11 25.43 9.43 -2.31
C ARG A 11 24.75 8.54 -3.35
N PRO A 12 25.41 7.45 -3.76
CA PRO A 12 24.78 6.46 -4.63
C PRO A 12 23.63 5.76 -3.90
N PRO A 13 22.63 5.26 -4.62
CA PRO A 13 21.58 4.42 -4.04
C PRO A 13 22.15 3.18 -3.34
N GLU A 14 21.60 2.84 -2.18
CA GLU A 14 21.98 1.66 -1.38
C GLU A 14 21.04 0.46 -1.66
N HIS A 15 19.83 0.76 -2.16
CA HIS A 15 18.79 -0.23 -2.45
C HIS A 15 18.39 -0.16 -3.93
N GLU A 16 18.27 -1.31 -4.56
CA GLU A 16 17.73 -1.41 -5.91
C GLU A 16 16.22 -1.21 -5.90
N ILE A 17 15.50 -2.07 -5.18
CA ILE A 17 14.08 -1.96 -4.91
C ILE A 17 13.86 -2.08 -3.41
N SER A 18 13.13 -1.14 -2.81
CA SER A 18 12.76 -1.20 -1.41
C SER A 18 11.24 -1.26 -1.23
N PHE A 19 10.80 -2.03 -0.23
CA PHE A 19 9.44 -2.03 0.26
C PHE A 19 9.44 -1.85 1.78
N LEU A 20 8.80 -0.78 2.25
CA LEU A 20 8.65 -0.48 3.67
C LEU A 20 7.19 -0.62 4.07
N GLY A 21 6.86 -1.68 4.79
CA GLY A 21 5.48 -1.90 5.23
C GLY A 21 5.24 -3.25 5.86
N GLN A 22 4.10 -3.38 6.54
CA GLN A 22 3.68 -4.64 7.11
C GLN A 22 3.19 -5.58 6.01
N LEU A 23 3.60 -6.85 6.05
CA LEU A 23 3.16 -7.84 5.05
C LEU A 23 1.76 -8.42 5.34
N TYR A 24 1.30 -8.39 6.60
CA TYR A 24 0.02 -8.99 7.02
C TYR A 24 -0.10 -10.50 6.74
N ASN A 25 1.03 -11.19 6.61
CA ASN A 25 1.10 -12.63 6.35
C ASN A 25 1.53 -13.46 7.58
N GLY A 26 1.73 -12.82 8.73
CA GLY A 26 1.98 -13.44 10.02
C GLY A 26 0.68 -13.82 10.72
N ASP A 27 0.76 -14.79 11.62
CA ASP A 27 -0.41 -15.39 12.28
C ASP A 27 -1.24 -14.37 13.09
N ALA A 28 -0.59 -13.36 13.67
CA ALA A 28 -1.26 -12.27 14.40
C ALA A 28 -2.17 -11.38 13.54
N TYR A 29 -2.03 -11.40 12.22
CA TYR A 29 -2.78 -10.54 11.29
C TYR A 29 -3.61 -11.31 10.29
N ASN A 30 -3.51 -12.64 10.28
CA ASN A 30 -4.15 -13.51 9.30
C ASN A 30 -5.40 -14.16 9.87
N PHE A 31 -6.40 -13.34 10.23
CA PHE A 31 -7.68 -13.81 10.76
C PHE A 31 -8.44 -14.71 9.79
N TYR A 32 -8.24 -14.51 8.48
CA TYR A 32 -8.90 -15.35 7.47
C TYR A 32 -8.53 -16.84 7.57
N ASP A 33 -7.27 -17.15 7.87
CA ASP A 33 -6.84 -18.55 8.00
C ASP A 33 -7.36 -19.21 9.28
N GLN A 34 -7.82 -18.41 10.25
CA GLN A 34 -8.46 -18.91 11.48
C GLN A 34 -9.91 -19.40 11.24
N ILE A 35 -10.54 -19.00 10.12
CA ILE A 35 -11.88 -19.47 9.73
C ILE A 35 -11.85 -20.67 8.78
N SER A 36 -10.87 -21.56 8.93
CA SER A 36 -10.73 -22.78 8.13
C SER A 36 -11.89 -23.78 8.31
N TYR A 37 -12.70 -23.61 9.36
CA TYR A 37 -13.88 -24.41 9.68
C TYR A 37 -15.14 -24.06 8.86
N LEU A 38 -15.07 -23.06 7.99
CA LEU A 38 -16.20 -22.74 7.11
C LEU A 38 -16.57 -23.91 6.20
N PRO A 39 -17.86 -24.04 5.86
CA PRO A 39 -18.30 -24.99 4.81
C PRO A 39 -17.50 -24.83 3.53
N ALA A 40 -17.16 -25.94 2.87
CA ALA A 40 -16.28 -25.97 1.71
C ALA A 40 -16.75 -25.03 0.57
N HIS A 41 -18.07 -24.90 0.35
CA HIS A 41 -18.62 -24.03 -0.68
C HIS A 41 -18.42 -22.55 -0.37
N LEU A 42 -18.57 -22.12 0.90
CA LEU A 42 -18.28 -20.75 1.31
C LEU A 42 -16.78 -20.47 1.26
N LYS A 43 -15.98 -21.35 1.83
CA LYS A 43 -14.51 -21.19 1.82
C LYS A 43 -13.99 -21.12 0.39
N GLY A 44 -14.42 -22.00 -0.51
CA GLY A 44 -14.02 -22.00 -1.92
C GLY A 44 -14.43 -20.73 -2.66
N ARG A 45 -15.62 -20.18 -2.36
CA ARG A 45 -16.08 -18.91 -2.93
C ARG A 45 -15.19 -17.74 -2.48
N LEU A 46 -14.90 -17.65 -1.18
CA LEU A 46 -14.03 -16.60 -0.66
C LEU A 46 -12.59 -16.71 -1.21
N ASP A 47 -12.05 -17.93 -1.30
CA ASP A 47 -10.72 -18.17 -1.87
C ASP A 47 -10.67 -17.78 -3.37
N ALA A 48 -11.75 -18.01 -4.12
CA ALA A 48 -11.86 -17.56 -5.51
C ALA A 48 -11.87 -16.02 -5.62
N VAL A 49 -12.64 -15.33 -4.77
CA VAL A 49 -12.67 -13.87 -4.72
C VAL A 49 -11.30 -13.29 -4.35
N ILE A 50 -10.63 -13.86 -3.33
CA ILE A 50 -9.27 -13.46 -2.95
C ILE A 50 -8.31 -13.65 -4.13
N THR A 51 -8.42 -14.76 -4.84
CA THR A 51 -7.57 -15.07 -6.00
C THR A 51 -7.80 -14.10 -7.15
N ALA A 52 -9.05 -13.74 -7.45
CA ALA A 52 -9.38 -12.75 -8.46
C ALA A 52 -8.90 -11.34 -8.06
N GLN A 53 -9.20 -10.92 -6.81
CA GLN A 53 -8.89 -9.58 -6.32
C GLN A 53 -7.40 -9.26 -6.37
N LYS A 54 -6.52 -10.20 -6.07
CA LYS A 54 -5.06 -9.97 -6.11
C LYS A 54 -4.49 -9.75 -7.52
N GLN A 55 -5.25 -10.05 -8.57
CA GLN A 55 -4.84 -9.81 -9.96
C GLN A 55 -5.27 -8.42 -10.48
N ILE A 56 -6.23 -7.79 -9.80
CA ILE A 56 -6.88 -6.55 -10.27
C ILE A 56 -6.54 -5.41 -9.32
N PHE A 57 -5.84 -4.39 -9.83
CA PHE A 57 -5.61 -3.13 -9.15
C PHE A 57 -6.73 -2.11 -9.51
N GLY A 58 -7.00 -1.18 -8.62
CA GLY A 58 -7.98 -0.10 -8.87
C GLY A 58 -9.46 -0.47 -8.79
N MET A 59 -9.80 -1.73 -8.47
CA MET A 59 -11.17 -2.19 -8.28
C MET A 59 -11.30 -3.01 -7.00
N ASP A 60 -12.39 -2.84 -6.26
CA ASP A 60 -12.70 -3.57 -5.01
C ASP A 60 -13.78 -4.60 -5.23
N LEU A 61 -13.41 -5.82 -5.70
CA LEU A 61 -14.34 -6.95 -5.87
C LEU A 61 -14.94 -7.42 -4.54
N ILE A 62 -14.23 -7.23 -3.43
CA ILE A 62 -14.69 -7.65 -2.10
C ILE A 62 -15.86 -6.80 -1.63
N GLY A 63 -15.88 -5.52 -2.00
CA GLY A 63 -16.96 -4.60 -1.68
C GLY A 63 -18.13 -4.64 -2.67
N ASP A 64 -18.00 -5.38 -3.76
CA ASP A 64 -19.02 -5.51 -4.78
C ASP A 64 -20.09 -6.52 -4.33
N LYS A 65 -21.34 -6.06 -4.25
CA LYS A 65 -22.49 -6.87 -3.82
C LYS A 65 -22.89 -7.94 -4.82
N ASP A 66 -22.49 -7.82 -6.08
CA ASP A 66 -22.69 -8.87 -7.09
C ASP A 66 -21.69 -10.01 -6.90
N VAL A 67 -20.55 -9.74 -6.21
CA VAL A 67 -19.52 -10.73 -5.89
C VAL A 67 -19.71 -11.33 -4.50
N ILE A 68 -19.88 -10.50 -3.47
CA ILE A 68 -20.18 -10.91 -2.09
C ILE A 68 -21.53 -10.31 -1.69
N SER A 69 -22.60 -11.04 -2.06
CA SER A 69 -23.97 -10.58 -1.82
C SER A 69 -24.34 -10.56 -0.33
N ASP A 70 -25.41 -9.83 -0.01
CA ASP A 70 -25.95 -9.78 1.35
C ASP A 70 -26.35 -11.18 1.87
N GLU A 71 -26.77 -12.10 0.97
CA GLU A 71 -27.06 -13.50 1.33
C GLU A 71 -25.81 -14.26 1.76
N ILE A 72 -24.70 -14.08 1.03
CA ILE A 72 -23.41 -14.69 1.37
C ILE A 72 -22.93 -14.16 2.72
N GLN A 73 -23.05 -12.85 2.95
CA GLN A 73 -22.67 -12.24 4.23
C GLN A 73 -23.52 -12.80 5.38
N LYS A 74 -24.84 -12.89 5.20
CA LYS A 74 -25.74 -13.51 6.18
C LYS A 74 -25.39 -14.98 6.47
N GLU A 75 -25.02 -15.75 5.45
CA GLU A 75 -24.60 -17.13 5.62
C GLU A 75 -23.26 -17.20 6.38
N LEU A 76 -22.30 -16.33 6.07
CA LEU A 76 -21.02 -16.26 6.77
C LEU A 76 -21.19 -15.94 8.25
N HIS A 77 -22.11 -15.05 8.63
CA HIS A 77 -22.42 -14.72 10.02
C HIS A 77 -23.00 -15.88 10.85
N GLN A 78 -23.45 -16.96 10.22
CA GLN A 78 -23.82 -18.17 10.96
C GLN A 78 -22.60 -18.90 11.54
N PHE A 79 -21.44 -18.72 10.91
CA PHE A 79 -20.19 -19.39 11.28
C PHE A 79 -19.19 -18.43 11.93
N VAL A 80 -19.06 -17.19 11.42
CA VAL A 80 -18.13 -16.20 11.91
C VAL A 80 -18.85 -15.24 12.84
N LYS A 81 -18.50 -15.29 14.13
CA LYS A 81 -19.04 -14.38 15.14
C LYS A 81 -17.94 -13.52 15.70
N PHE A 82 -18.20 -12.22 15.78
CA PHE A 82 -17.28 -11.27 16.37
C PHE A 82 -17.69 -10.97 17.81
N ASP A 83 -16.75 -11.00 18.74
CA ASP A 83 -16.99 -10.52 20.09
C ASP A 83 -16.89 -9.00 20.13
N LEU A 84 -18.04 -8.33 20.01
CA LEU A 84 -18.16 -6.87 19.95
C LEU A 84 -18.59 -6.28 21.30
N THR A 85 -17.98 -6.71 22.39
CA THR A 85 -18.31 -6.26 23.77
C THR A 85 -17.92 -4.81 24.06
N GLY A 86 -17.40 -4.07 23.09
CA GLY A 86 -16.96 -2.68 23.21
C GLY A 86 -18.10 -1.64 23.26
N ARG A 87 -17.77 -0.41 23.66
CA ARG A 87 -18.70 0.75 23.67
C ARG A 87 -19.18 1.20 22.30
N PHE A 88 -18.51 0.76 21.23
CA PHE A 88 -18.81 1.15 19.85
C PHE A 88 -19.53 0.01 19.14
N LYS A 89 -20.65 0.31 18.50
CA LYS A 89 -21.27 -0.60 17.56
C LYS A 89 -20.39 -0.65 16.30
N LEU A 90 -19.74 -1.77 16.10
CA LEU A 90 -18.99 -2.06 14.88
C LEU A 90 -19.93 -2.74 13.88
N ASP A 91 -19.76 -2.41 12.61
CA ASP A 91 -20.44 -3.06 11.51
C ASP A 91 -19.74 -4.40 11.23
N GLU A 92 -20.42 -5.51 11.55
CA GLU A 92 -19.86 -6.86 11.38
C GLU A 92 -19.57 -7.19 9.93
N ASP A 93 -20.41 -6.74 8.99
CA ASP A 93 -20.20 -6.93 7.55
C ASP A 93 -18.91 -6.24 7.10
N ARG A 94 -18.69 -5.02 7.58
CA ARG A 94 -17.47 -4.28 7.30
C ARG A 94 -16.24 -4.97 7.86
N ILE A 95 -16.30 -5.51 9.07
CA ILE A 95 -15.18 -6.24 9.68
C ILE A 95 -14.86 -7.49 8.86
N LEU A 96 -15.88 -8.23 8.42
CA LEU A 96 -15.72 -9.43 7.58
C LEU A 96 -15.04 -9.07 6.25
N LEU A 97 -15.54 -8.05 5.55
CA LEU A 97 -14.95 -7.62 4.28
C LEU A 97 -13.51 -7.09 4.46
N ASP A 98 -13.23 -6.37 5.53
CA ASP A 98 -11.88 -5.87 5.83
C ASP A 98 -10.90 -7.00 6.19
N MET A 99 -11.39 -8.08 6.80
CA MET A 99 -10.60 -9.30 7.01
C MET A 99 -10.18 -9.92 5.66
N LEU A 100 -11.10 -10.01 4.69
CA LEU A 100 -10.78 -10.49 3.34
C LEU A 100 -9.79 -9.56 2.63
N ARG A 101 -10.00 -8.24 2.68
CA ARG A 101 -9.09 -7.24 2.10
C ARG A 101 -7.69 -7.32 2.69
N ARG A 102 -7.56 -7.57 3.99
CA ARG A 102 -6.26 -7.77 4.64
C ARG A 102 -5.59 -9.05 4.16
N LYS A 103 -6.36 -10.14 4.00
CA LYS A 103 -5.83 -11.39 3.43
C LYS A 103 -5.30 -11.18 2.02
N VAL A 104 -6.07 -10.51 1.14
CA VAL A 104 -5.60 -10.16 -0.21
C VAL A 104 -4.30 -9.36 -0.14
N SER A 105 -4.26 -8.30 0.68
CA SER A 105 -3.05 -7.46 0.81
C SER A 105 -1.83 -8.26 1.27
N GLY A 106 -2.03 -9.22 2.19
CA GLY A 106 -0.94 -10.05 2.67
C GLY A 106 -0.39 -10.98 1.61
N VAL A 107 -1.28 -11.66 0.87
CA VAL A 107 -0.90 -12.58 -0.21
C VAL A 107 -0.26 -11.80 -1.38
N GLU A 108 -0.91 -10.70 -1.80
CA GLU A 108 -0.45 -9.85 -2.89
C GLU A 108 0.97 -9.31 -2.64
N ARG A 109 1.21 -8.73 -1.46
CA ARG A 109 2.53 -8.20 -1.09
C ARG A 109 3.61 -9.28 -1.09
N ALA A 110 3.31 -10.44 -0.51
CA ALA A 110 4.27 -11.53 -0.46
C ALA A 110 4.61 -12.04 -1.87
N GLU A 111 3.60 -12.29 -2.70
CA GLU A 111 3.78 -12.81 -4.06
C GLU A 111 4.47 -11.79 -4.99
N VAL A 112 4.13 -10.50 -4.90
CA VAL A 112 4.77 -9.45 -5.69
C VAL A 112 6.25 -9.32 -5.33
N LEU A 113 6.57 -9.28 -4.02
CA LEU A 113 7.96 -9.17 -3.59
C LEU A 113 8.78 -10.41 -3.96
N GLU A 114 8.19 -11.62 -3.84
CA GLU A 114 8.85 -12.86 -4.26
C GLU A 114 9.10 -12.90 -5.78
N GLN A 115 8.12 -12.46 -6.58
CA GLN A 115 8.26 -12.38 -8.02
C GLN A 115 9.36 -11.38 -8.43
N LEU A 116 9.40 -10.20 -7.81
CA LEU A 116 10.46 -9.22 -8.06
C LEU A 116 11.83 -9.74 -7.62
N ALA A 117 11.91 -10.42 -6.48
CA ALA A 117 13.17 -10.96 -5.96
C ALA A 117 13.77 -12.10 -6.81
N ALA A 118 12.99 -12.65 -7.76
CA ALA A 118 13.53 -13.59 -8.75
C ALA A 118 14.41 -12.91 -9.82
N TYR A 119 14.28 -11.60 -10.00
CA TYR A 119 14.97 -10.83 -11.04
C TYR A 119 15.83 -9.69 -10.49
N PHE A 120 15.48 -9.12 -9.34
CA PHE A 120 16.08 -7.91 -8.77
C PHE A 120 16.46 -8.10 -7.31
N SER A 121 17.32 -7.22 -6.79
CA SER A 121 17.57 -7.11 -5.35
C SER A 121 16.43 -6.38 -4.68
N VAL A 122 15.69 -7.07 -3.81
CA VAL A 122 14.53 -6.51 -3.09
C VAL A 122 14.80 -6.46 -1.60
N ASP A 123 14.73 -5.26 -1.04
CA ASP A 123 14.91 -4.98 0.36
C ASP A 123 13.57 -4.71 1.05
N LEU A 124 13.31 -5.48 2.09
CA LEU A 124 12.09 -5.40 2.89
C LEU A 124 12.39 -4.81 4.26
N TYR A 125 11.65 -3.77 4.62
CA TYR A 125 11.60 -3.27 5.97
C TYR A 125 10.20 -3.50 6.56
N THR A 126 10.11 -4.38 7.54
CA THR A 126 8.84 -4.77 8.15
C THR A 126 8.99 -5.04 9.64
N ARG A 127 7.85 -5.01 10.35
CA ARG A 127 7.84 -5.35 11.78
C ARG A 127 8.07 -6.85 11.99
N PRO A 128 8.61 -7.25 13.15
CA PRO A 128 8.73 -8.66 13.53
C PRO A 128 7.38 -9.42 13.40
N GLY A 129 7.47 -10.72 13.13
CA GLY A 129 6.31 -11.60 12.99
C GLY A 129 5.77 -11.75 11.57
N SER A 130 6.30 -11.00 10.58
CA SER A 130 6.01 -11.24 9.17
C SER A 130 6.85 -12.39 8.63
N LYS A 131 6.25 -13.23 7.77
CA LYS A 131 6.97 -14.29 7.05
C LYS A 131 7.64 -13.66 5.82
N THR A 132 8.97 -13.69 5.79
CA THR A 132 9.75 -13.10 4.68
C THR A 132 9.54 -13.90 3.39
N PRO A 133 9.14 -13.27 2.27
CA PRO A 133 9.02 -13.95 0.99
C PRO A 133 10.37 -14.47 0.48
N LYS A 134 10.35 -15.52 -0.32
CA LYS A 134 11.57 -16.14 -0.85
C LYS A 134 12.38 -15.16 -1.69
N GLY A 135 13.69 -15.14 -1.50
CA GLY A 135 14.61 -14.28 -2.24
C GLY A 135 14.67 -12.82 -1.76
N VAL A 136 13.76 -12.39 -0.90
CA VAL A 136 13.71 -11.03 -0.37
C VAL A 136 14.66 -10.87 0.82
N ARG A 137 15.43 -9.80 0.85
CA ARG A 137 16.32 -9.47 1.96
C ARG A 137 15.55 -8.67 3.01
N ASN A 138 15.24 -9.30 4.14
CA ASN A 138 14.55 -8.64 5.25
C ASN A 138 15.56 -7.91 6.14
N LEU A 139 15.47 -6.58 6.19
CA LEU A 139 16.36 -5.71 6.97
C LEU A 139 15.74 -5.29 8.31
N GLY A 140 14.57 -5.83 8.64
CA GLY A 140 13.92 -5.57 9.93
C GLY A 140 13.04 -4.33 9.94
N TYR A 141 12.92 -3.72 11.10
CA TYR A 141 12.12 -2.52 11.29
C TYR A 141 12.96 -1.26 11.04
N ALA A 142 12.39 -0.29 10.37
CA ALA A 142 12.96 1.05 10.20
C ALA A 142 12.14 2.06 11.01
N ASP A 143 12.81 2.94 11.74
CA ASP A 143 12.16 4.03 12.46
C ASP A 143 11.55 5.04 11.49
N TYR A 144 10.29 5.41 11.77
CA TYR A 144 9.50 6.26 10.87
C TYR A 144 10.11 7.64 10.63
N VAL A 145 10.69 8.24 11.67
CA VAL A 145 11.17 9.63 11.62
C VAL A 145 12.62 9.71 11.16
N SER A 146 13.48 8.84 11.67
CA SER A 146 14.91 8.94 11.53
C SER A 146 15.53 8.07 10.43
N GLU A 147 14.86 6.97 10.04
CA GLU A 147 15.42 5.98 9.09
C GLU A 147 14.63 5.94 7.78
N MET A 148 13.29 5.83 7.82
CA MET A 148 12.49 5.70 6.61
C MET A 148 12.78 6.75 5.53
N PRO A 149 12.88 8.07 5.84
CA PRO A 149 13.17 9.05 4.79
C PRO A 149 14.52 8.84 4.11
N LYS A 150 15.52 8.31 4.84
CA LYS A 150 16.85 8.02 4.27
C LYS A 150 16.78 6.82 3.33
N ILE A 151 16.06 5.76 3.74
CA ILE A 151 15.86 4.58 2.91
C ILE A 151 15.16 4.97 1.61
N PHE A 152 14.10 5.80 1.68
CA PHE A 152 13.41 6.28 0.50
C PHE A 152 14.33 7.07 -0.44
N ALA A 153 15.15 7.98 0.09
CA ALA A 153 16.08 8.78 -0.69
C ALA A 153 17.24 7.96 -1.30
N LEU A 154 17.60 6.84 -0.68
CA LEU A 154 18.70 5.96 -1.11
C LEU A 154 18.23 4.69 -1.85
N SER A 155 16.96 4.63 -2.22
CA SER A 155 16.41 3.54 -3.04
C SER A 155 16.22 3.99 -4.48
N LYS A 156 16.63 3.15 -5.45
CA LYS A 156 16.34 3.43 -6.86
C LYS A 156 14.83 3.41 -7.10
N ILE A 157 14.14 2.37 -6.61
CA ILE A 157 12.69 2.25 -6.68
C ILE A 157 12.12 1.99 -5.28
N ASN A 158 11.15 2.80 -4.90
CA ASN A 158 10.35 2.57 -3.69
C ASN A 158 8.98 2.05 -4.08
N LEU A 159 8.65 0.83 -3.65
CA LEU A 159 7.35 0.23 -3.91
C LEU A 159 6.32 0.69 -2.89
N ASN A 160 5.14 1.05 -3.38
CA ASN A 160 3.94 1.19 -2.58
C ASN A 160 2.89 0.19 -3.05
N LEU A 161 2.60 -0.81 -2.23
CA LEU A 161 1.49 -1.73 -2.42
C LEU A 161 0.41 -1.37 -1.40
N THR A 162 -0.56 -0.57 -1.82
CA THR A 162 -1.60 -0.03 -0.94
C THR A 162 -2.43 -1.13 -0.33
N LEU A 163 -2.73 -1.01 0.95
CA LEU A 163 -3.65 -1.90 1.64
C LEU A 163 -5.03 -1.85 1.01
N ARG A 164 -5.62 -3.00 0.70
CA ARG A 164 -6.97 -3.10 0.10
C ARG A 164 -8.09 -2.56 1.00
N THR A 165 -7.81 -2.36 2.30
CA THR A 165 -8.74 -1.67 3.21
C THR A 165 -8.77 -0.15 3.01
N ILE A 166 -7.76 0.43 2.35
CA ILE A 166 -7.74 1.84 1.95
C ILE A 166 -8.45 1.93 0.60
N ARG A 167 -9.73 2.30 0.63
CA ARG A 167 -10.61 2.36 -0.54
C ARG A 167 -10.63 3.72 -1.21
N SER A 168 -10.26 4.75 -0.46
CA SER A 168 -10.18 6.13 -0.91
C SER A 168 -9.08 6.87 -0.14
N GLY A 169 -8.60 7.97 -0.71
CA GLY A 169 -7.54 8.79 -0.15
C GLY A 169 -6.13 8.34 -0.59
N ILE A 170 -5.21 9.28 -0.58
CA ILE A 170 -3.81 9.04 -0.92
C ILE A 170 -3.13 8.29 0.23
N PRO A 171 -2.49 7.14 0.00
CA PRO A 171 -1.73 6.45 1.03
C PRO A 171 -0.61 7.35 1.56
N LEU A 172 -0.53 7.53 2.88
CA LEU A 172 0.54 8.35 3.49
C LEU A 172 1.94 7.89 3.06
N ARG A 173 2.12 6.60 2.85
CA ARG A 173 3.38 6.04 2.37
C ARG A 173 3.82 6.62 1.03
N ALA A 174 2.89 6.86 0.11
CA ALA A 174 3.19 7.49 -1.18
C ALA A 174 3.72 8.91 -0.99
N LEU A 175 3.08 9.70 -0.12
CA LEU A 175 3.53 11.05 0.23
C LEU A 175 4.87 11.05 0.98
N ASP A 176 5.10 10.07 1.87
CA ASP A 176 6.37 9.91 2.59
C ASP A 176 7.54 9.64 1.62
N ILE A 177 7.34 8.73 0.66
CA ILE A 177 8.34 8.37 -0.35
C ILE A 177 8.67 9.59 -1.20
N MET A 178 7.67 10.19 -1.84
CA MET A 178 7.88 11.35 -2.70
C MET A 178 8.41 12.56 -1.93
N GLY A 179 7.88 12.82 -0.74
CA GLY A 179 8.35 13.92 0.12
C GLY A 179 9.82 13.77 0.55
N ALA A 180 10.33 12.56 0.64
CA ALA A 180 11.75 12.27 0.87
C ALA A 180 12.60 12.35 -0.42
N GLY A 181 12.01 12.59 -1.59
CA GLY A 181 12.69 12.61 -2.88
C GLY A 181 12.93 11.22 -3.48
N GLY A 182 12.26 10.19 -2.96
CA GLY A 182 12.30 8.85 -3.49
C GLY A 182 11.41 8.70 -4.74
N PHE A 183 11.87 7.90 -5.70
CA PHE A 183 11.03 7.50 -6.83
C PHE A 183 9.95 6.53 -6.35
N LEU A 184 8.69 6.85 -6.62
CA LEU A 184 7.52 6.06 -6.23
C LEU A 184 7.01 5.23 -7.41
N LEU A 185 6.99 3.90 -7.24
CA LEU A 185 6.23 2.98 -8.08
C LEU A 185 5.10 2.37 -7.22
N SER A 186 3.86 2.69 -7.54
CA SER A 186 2.68 2.25 -6.77
C SER A 186 1.77 1.37 -7.62
N ASN A 187 1.09 0.41 -6.98
CA ASN A 187 -0.13 -0.13 -7.59
C ASN A 187 -1.15 1.00 -7.79
N TYR A 188 -1.96 0.91 -8.84
CA TYR A 188 -2.93 1.94 -9.18
C TYR A 188 -3.85 2.29 -7.99
N GLN A 189 -4.02 3.57 -7.78
CA GLN A 189 -4.95 4.20 -6.85
C GLN A 189 -5.54 5.42 -7.54
N GLU A 190 -6.87 5.55 -7.53
CA GLU A 190 -7.60 6.60 -8.22
C GLU A 190 -7.13 7.98 -7.80
N GLU A 191 -7.01 8.23 -6.51
CA GLU A 191 -6.60 9.53 -5.99
C GLU A 191 -5.12 9.85 -6.27
N LEU A 192 -4.25 8.85 -6.41
CA LEU A 192 -2.88 9.12 -6.89
C LEU A 192 -2.89 9.61 -8.34
N ALA A 193 -3.74 8.99 -9.19
CA ALA A 193 -3.89 9.41 -10.59
C ALA A 193 -4.60 10.75 -10.75
N GLU A 194 -5.48 11.13 -9.81
CA GLU A 194 -6.14 12.45 -9.81
C GLU A 194 -5.22 13.60 -9.40
N TYR A 195 -4.35 13.36 -8.41
CA TYR A 195 -3.52 14.42 -7.82
C TYR A 195 -2.13 14.54 -8.44
N PHE A 196 -1.63 13.49 -9.08
CA PHE A 196 -0.30 13.44 -9.67
C PHE A 196 -0.35 13.04 -11.14
N VAL A 197 0.51 13.64 -11.95
CA VAL A 197 0.63 13.30 -13.38
C VAL A 197 1.44 12.01 -13.51
N GLU A 198 0.78 10.95 -14.02
CA GLU A 198 1.44 9.66 -14.25
C GLU A 198 2.55 9.79 -15.31
N GLY A 199 3.70 9.16 -15.04
CA GLY A 199 4.89 9.24 -15.89
C GLY A 199 5.71 10.53 -15.72
N GLU A 200 5.19 11.54 -14.99
CA GLU A 200 5.89 12.80 -14.74
C GLU A 200 6.17 13.04 -13.24
N GLU A 201 5.24 12.68 -12.36
CA GLU A 201 5.33 12.92 -10.91
C GLU A 201 5.24 11.63 -10.10
N VAL A 202 4.61 10.59 -10.67
CA VAL A 202 4.41 9.28 -10.07
C VAL A 202 4.39 8.21 -11.16
N VAL A 203 4.71 6.97 -10.81
CA VAL A 203 4.51 5.81 -11.68
C VAL A 203 3.52 4.86 -11.05
N LEU A 204 2.46 4.52 -11.81
CA LEU A 204 1.39 3.63 -11.37
C LEU A 204 1.43 2.33 -12.17
N ALA A 205 1.25 1.21 -11.50
CA ALA A 205 1.12 -0.10 -12.12
C ALA A 205 -0.34 -0.57 -12.06
N TYR A 206 -0.85 -1.06 -13.18
CA TYR A 206 -2.25 -1.49 -13.34
C TYR A 206 -2.41 -3.00 -13.16
N THR A 207 -1.32 -3.76 -13.32
CA THR A 207 -1.27 -5.20 -13.09
C THR A 207 0.06 -5.58 -12.45
N ARG A 208 0.16 -6.83 -11.97
CA ARG A 208 1.43 -7.35 -11.44
C ARG A 208 2.53 -7.42 -12.49
N ASP A 209 2.18 -7.80 -13.71
CA ASP A 209 3.13 -7.88 -14.83
C ASP A 209 3.60 -6.48 -15.26
N ASP A 210 2.70 -5.50 -15.29
CA ASP A 210 3.03 -4.09 -15.54
C ASP A 210 3.99 -3.55 -14.46
N LEU A 211 3.76 -3.91 -13.17
CA LEU A 211 4.67 -3.53 -12.09
C LEU A 211 6.08 -4.10 -12.29
N LEU A 212 6.19 -5.38 -12.68
CA LEU A 212 7.48 -6.03 -12.96
C LEU A 212 8.18 -5.37 -14.15
N GLN A 213 7.47 -5.10 -15.24
CA GLN A 213 8.00 -4.43 -16.44
C GLN A 213 8.48 -3.00 -16.10
N LYS A 214 7.70 -2.24 -15.32
CA LYS A 214 8.07 -0.90 -14.87
C LYS A 214 9.30 -0.92 -13.93
N CYS A 215 9.43 -1.93 -13.08
CA CYS A 215 10.66 -2.10 -12.29
C CYS A 215 11.88 -2.29 -13.20
N ALA A 216 11.80 -3.20 -14.19
CA ALA A 216 12.89 -3.43 -15.14
C ALA A 216 13.25 -2.15 -15.90
N TYR A 217 12.24 -1.48 -16.45
CA TYR A 217 12.41 -0.24 -17.23
C TYR A 217 13.10 0.86 -16.42
N TYR A 218 12.56 1.21 -15.25
CA TYR A 218 13.08 2.32 -14.45
C TYR A 218 14.40 2.01 -13.73
N LEU A 219 14.81 0.76 -13.60
CA LEU A 219 16.16 0.43 -13.14
C LEU A 219 17.23 0.77 -14.19
N GLU A 220 16.88 0.70 -15.49
CA GLU A 220 17.76 1.02 -16.61
C GLU A 220 17.69 2.50 -17.03
N HIS A 221 16.59 3.22 -16.73
CA HIS A 221 16.34 4.60 -17.13
C HIS A 221 16.50 5.59 -15.95
N GLU A 222 17.76 5.77 -15.51
CA GLU A 222 18.07 6.55 -14.30
C GLU A 222 17.69 8.03 -14.41
N GLU A 223 17.97 8.66 -15.54
CA GLU A 223 17.71 10.10 -15.72
C GLU A 223 16.20 10.39 -15.61
N GLU A 224 15.38 9.59 -16.28
CA GLU A 224 13.92 9.70 -16.23
C GLU A 224 13.39 9.44 -14.81
N ARG A 225 13.88 8.37 -14.16
CA ARG A 225 13.51 8.02 -12.78
C ARG A 225 13.81 9.16 -11.80
N VAL A 226 14.98 9.77 -11.90
CA VAL A 226 15.40 10.88 -11.03
C VAL A 226 14.56 12.13 -11.28
N GLU A 227 14.22 12.43 -12.54
CA GLU A 227 13.38 13.58 -12.86
C GLU A 227 11.94 13.40 -12.37
N ILE A 228 11.34 12.21 -12.52
CA ILE A 228 10.02 11.89 -11.96
C ILE A 228 10.03 12.05 -10.43
N ALA A 229 11.05 11.52 -9.75
CA ALA A 229 11.18 11.64 -8.30
C ALA A 229 11.28 13.11 -7.86
N ARG A 230 12.04 13.92 -8.59
CA ARG A 230 12.20 15.36 -8.32
C ARG A 230 10.88 16.13 -8.48
N ARG A 231 10.11 15.83 -9.54
CA ARG A 231 8.80 16.48 -9.78
C ARG A 231 7.78 16.04 -8.74
N GLY A 232 7.70 14.74 -8.44
CA GLY A 232 6.84 14.23 -7.38
C GLY A 232 7.15 14.86 -6.02
N GLN A 233 8.42 15.03 -5.66
CA GLN A 233 8.83 15.72 -4.44
C GLN A 233 8.36 17.18 -4.43
N ALA A 234 8.58 17.90 -5.50
CA ALA A 234 8.18 19.32 -5.62
C ALA A 234 6.66 19.46 -5.44
N LYS A 235 5.88 18.58 -6.07
CA LYS A 235 4.42 18.54 -5.96
C LYS A 235 3.97 18.28 -4.52
N VAL A 236 4.55 17.28 -3.85
CA VAL A 236 4.22 16.98 -2.44
C VAL A 236 4.52 18.16 -1.53
N TRP A 237 5.66 18.82 -1.69
CA TRP A 237 6.01 19.96 -0.85
C TRP A 237 5.15 21.20 -1.13
N GLN A 238 4.69 21.33 -2.38
CA GLN A 238 3.81 22.43 -2.75
C GLN A 238 2.40 22.22 -2.19
N ASP A 239 1.80 21.04 -2.34
CA ASP A 239 0.36 20.83 -2.16
C ASP A 239 0.02 20.08 -0.86
N PHE A 240 0.95 19.26 -0.32
CA PHE A 240 0.72 18.38 0.83
C PHE A 240 1.48 18.79 2.10
N ASP A 241 2.08 20.00 2.16
CA ASP A 241 2.58 20.53 3.44
C ASP A 241 1.40 20.63 4.42
N TYR A 242 1.48 19.89 5.53
CA TYR A 242 0.40 19.78 6.51
C TYR A 242 -0.07 21.14 7.05
N ARG A 243 0.82 22.16 7.13
CA ARG A 243 0.46 23.51 7.56
C ARG A 243 -0.46 24.19 6.55
N LYS A 244 -0.19 23.99 5.25
CA LYS A 244 -1.04 24.51 4.17
C LYS A 244 -2.38 23.80 4.14
N VAL A 245 -2.37 22.48 4.28
CA VAL A 245 -3.60 21.66 4.32
C VAL A 245 -4.46 22.04 5.53
N LEU A 246 -3.88 22.14 6.73
CA LEU A 246 -4.61 22.56 7.92
C LEU A 246 -5.16 23.98 7.81
N ASN A 247 -4.39 24.94 7.29
CA ASN A 247 -4.86 26.29 7.07
C ASN A 247 -6.05 26.32 6.12
N ARG A 248 -6.01 25.56 5.02
CA ARG A 248 -7.12 25.46 4.08
C ARG A 248 -8.39 24.91 4.77
N ILE A 249 -8.27 23.79 5.48
CA ILE A 249 -9.40 23.17 6.23
C ILE A 249 -9.99 24.16 7.25
N LEU A 250 -9.14 24.86 8.00
CA LEU A 250 -9.60 25.85 8.97
C LEU A 250 -10.34 27.00 8.32
N MET A 251 -9.80 27.55 7.21
CA MET A 251 -10.45 28.66 6.48
C MET A 251 -11.79 28.26 5.88
N GLU A 252 -11.87 27.06 5.28
CA GLU A 252 -13.13 26.52 4.75
C GLU A 252 -14.16 26.28 5.87
N SER A 253 -13.73 25.78 7.03
CA SER A 253 -14.58 25.52 8.18
C SER A 253 -15.12 26.81 8.84
N VAL A 254 -14.34 27.89 8.83
CA VAL A 254 -14.72 29.20 9.39
C VAL A 254 -15.52 30.02 8.35
N GLY A 255 -15.12 29.97 7.08
CA GLY A 255 -15.82 30.70 5.99
C GLY A 255 -17.18 30.13 5.62
N GLY A 256 -17.45 28.85 5.89
CA GLY A 256 -18.75 28.20 5.65
C GLY A 256 -19.85 28.57 6.66
N LYS A 257 -19.56 29.38 7.68
CA LYS A 257 -20.57 29.86 8.67
C LYS A 257 -21.12 31.27 8.35
N ALA A 258 -20.77 31.84 7.21
CA ALA A 258 -21.26 33.15 6.77
C ALA A 258 -22.17 33.01 5.52
N LYS A 259 -23.21 32.16 5.62
CA LYS A 259 -24.41 32.23 4.75
C LYS A 259 -25.65 31.79 5.51
#